data_83e6d362b7add20d921bd383671475bf
#
_entry.id   83e6d362b7add20d921bd383671475bf
#
_cell.length_a   1.000
_cell.length_b   1.000
_cell.length_c   1.000
_cell.angle_alpha   90.00
_cell.angle_beta   90.00
_cell.angle_gamma   90.00
#
_symmetry.space_group_name_H-M   'P 1'
#
loop_
_entity.id
_entity.type
_entity.pdbx_description
1 polymer ?
#
loop_
_entity_poly.entity_id
_entity_poly.type
_entity_poly.pdbx_seq_one_letter_code
_entity_poly.pdbx_strand_id
1 'polypeptide(L)'
;AVACDMHPDYLSTAAAEELAARRMGDAAQVLELLQAQLPVQERGQSEADSVYDGAAERICRCCARFHRCWQHNARQTYDALEQAAGRLLQRGKAEAADFPAEFREGCCHFDGFLAALDQELESMLYRRRYRVQLQESRALLSEEFGCVAEYLRRMQAELGAPQPDAPRYRAVTGICTAGRHGAAANGDRGACFPGPRNDYYVLLCDGMGTGEPAAGLSADCVHLLGDLLRAGVAPLDALRILNGTYQLRGDGCFSTVDLLHIDLTSGEAELLKWGAAPSYLRCGDTVKKLGTASLPPGVGVGGDHAPERYRLSLRGGEMLVLVSDGAGDAESAVAGFAGDSPRELAALLIAGLPAEDDMTAVAVALAPRASRD
;
A
#
# COMPACT_ATOMS: atom_id res chain seq x y z
N ALA A 1 3.99 -62.75 21.55
CA ALA A 1 3.56 -61.48 20.92
C ALA A 1 3.64 -60.38 21.96
N VAL A 2 4.68 -59.53 21.88
CA VAL A 2 4.79 -58.33 22.70
C VAL A 2 4.08 -57.27 21.90
N ALA A 3 2.88 -56.83 22.34
CA ALA A 3 2.21 -55.63 21.84
C ALA A 3 2.99 -54.45 22.41
N CYS A 4 3.77 -53.76 21.59
CA CYS A 4 4.23 -52.41 21.91
C CYS A 4 3.06 -51.45 21.69
N ASP A 5 2.44 -51.01 22.76
CA ASP A 5 1.60 -49.84 22.76
C ASP A 5 2.51 -48.63 22.59
N MET A 6 2.80 -48.27 21.35
CA MET A 6 3.29 -46.95 21.02
C MET A 6 2.06 -46.03 21.01
N HIS A 7 1.71 -45.48 22.19
CA HIS A 7 0.90 -44.29 22.24
C HIS A 7 1.72 -43.17 21.56
N PRO A 8 1.25 -42.55 20.48
CA PRO A 8 1.86 -41.30 20.05
C PRO A 8 1.71 -40.37 21.23
N ASP A 9 2.84 -39.83 21.69
CA ASP A 9 2.83 -38.71 22.65
C ASP A 9 2.04 -37.56 22.02
N TYR A 10 0.74 -37.56 22.28
CA TYR A 10 -0.08 -36.37 22.05
C TYR A 10 0.49 -35.32 23.01
N LEU A 11 1.29 -34.39 22.49
CA LEU A 11 1.55 -33.14 23.19
C LEU A 11 0.19 -32.67 23.69
N SER A 12 0.05 -32.45 24.98
CA SER A 12 -1.18 -31.85 25.51
C SER A 12 -1.46 -30.58 24.69
N THR A 13 -2.71 -30.27 24.41
CA THR A 13 -3.08 -29.06 23.65
C THR A 13 -2.32 -27.83 24.18
N ALA A 14 -2.16 -27.71 25.49
CA ALA A 14 -1.38 -26.65 26.14
C ALA A 14 0.11 -26.65 25.73
N ALA A 15 0.75 -27.81 25.64
CA ALA A 15 2.16 -27.89 25.21
C ALA A 15 2.33 -27.58 23.71
N ALA A 16 1.34 -27.93 22.87
CA ALA A 16 1.33 -27.58 21.46
C ALA A 16 1.13 -26.06 21.27
N GLU A 17 0.23 -25.44 22.04
CA GLU A 17 0.00 -24.00 22.05
C GLU A 17 1.23 -23.22 22.53
N GLU A 18 1.89 -23.66 23.59
CA GLU A 18 3.12 -23.05 24.10
C GLU A 18 4.27 -23.13 23.07
N LEU A 19 4.40 -24.27 22.39
CA LEU A 19 5.41 -24.41 21.33
C LEU A 19 5.09 -23.50 20.13
N ALA A 20 3.83 -23.41 19.74
CA ALA A 20 3.39 -22.51 18.66
C ALA A 20 3.65 -21.04 19.04
N ALA A 21 3.30 -20.63 20.24
CA ALA A 21 3.53 -19.27 20.75
C ALA A 21 5.01 -18.92 20.74
N ARG A 22 5.88 -19.84 21.17
CA ARG A 22 7.35 -19.63 21.14
C ARG A 22 7.84 -19.46 19.70
N ARG A 23 7.46 -20.34 18.77
CA ARG A 23 7.88 -20.26 17.36
C ARG A 23 7.41 -18.97 16.68
N MET A 24 6.21 -18.48 16.98
CA MET A 24 5.74 -17.19 16.48
C MET A 24 6.57 -16.03 17.03
N GLY A 25 6.93 -16.06 18.33
CA GLY A 25 7.81 -15.07 18.94
C GLY A 25 9.20 -15.05 18.30
N ASP A 26 9.80 -16.23 18.08
CA ASP A 26 11.11 -16.37 17.44
C ASP A 26 11.06 -15.84 15.98
N ALA A 27 10.00 -16.15 15.22
CA ALA A 27 9.83 -15.67 13.85
C ALA A 27 9.64 -14.15 13.80
N ALA A 28 8.84 -13.59 14.71
CA ALA A 28 8.67 -12.14 14.84
C ALA A 28 10.01 -11.45 15.10
N GLN A 29 10.82 -11.99 16.02
CA GLN A 29 12.14 -11.45 16.33
C GLN A 29 13.09 -11.46 15.13
N VAL A 30 13.07 -12.53 14.33
CA VAL A 30 13.89 -12.59 13.10
C VAL A 30 13.45 -11.51 12.10
N LEU A 31 12.15 -11.29 11.92
CA LEU A 31 11.64 -10.25 11.03
C LEU A 31 11.99 -8.84 11.51
N GLU A 32 11.94 -8.57 12.82
CA GLU A 32 12.38 -7.30 13.41
C GLU A 32 13.89 -7.06 13.20
N LEU A 33 14.72 -8.11 13.30
CA LEU A 33 16.14 -8.02 12.98
C LEU A 33 16.39 -7.70 11.51
N LEU A 34 15.64 -8.34 10.60
CA LEU A 34 15.71 -8.05 9.16
C LEU A 34 15.25 -6.63 8.87
N GLN A 35 14.14 -6.19 9.47
CA GLN A 35 13.65 -4.82 9.39
C GLN A 35 14.72 -3.79 9.77
N ALA A 36 15.42 -4.03 10.87
CA ALA A 36 16.47 -3.11 11.36
C ALA A 36 17.70 -3.02 10.45
N GLN A 37 17.93 -4.03 9.59
CA GLN A 37 19.09 -4.08 8.69
C GLN A 37 18.80 -3.47 7.31
N LEU A 38 17.53 -3.28 6.93
CA LEU A 38 17.17 -2.77 5.59
C LEU A 38 17.52 -1.30 5.36
N PRO A 39 17.34 -0.37 6.33
CA PRO A 39 17.72 1.02 6.15
C PRO A 39 19.24 1.19 6.22
N VAL A 40 19.90 1.25 5.06
CA VAL A 40 21.33 1.56 4.99
C VAL A 40 21.49 3.06 4.72
N GLN A 41 22.06 3.79 5.68
CA GLN A 41 22.55 5.14 5.43
C GLN A 41 23.87 5.05 4.64
N GLU A 42 23.81 5.32 3.35
CA GLU A 42 25.04 5.50 2.56
C GLU A 42 25.69 6.84 2.94
N ARG A 43 26.91 6.78 3.42
CA ARG A 43 27.77 7.97 3.53
C ARG A 43 28.21 8.35 2.11
N GLY A 44 27.60 9.39 1.54
CA GLY A 44 27.91 9.87 0.20
C GLY A 44 29.27 10.56 0.14
N GLN A 45 30.13 10.17 -0.80
CA GLN A 45 31.16 11.06 -1.35
C GLN A 45 30.46 12.19 -2.11
N SER A 46 31.10 13.36 -2.20
CA SER A 46 30.57 14.45 -3.02
C SER A 46 30.32 13.97 -4.46
N GLU A 47 29.07 14.06 -4.92
CA GLU A 47 28.68 13.56 -6.25
C GLU A 47 29.42 14.31 -7.36
N ALA A 48 29.72 15.59 -7.15
CA ALA A 48 30.47 16.42 -8.10
C ALA A 48 31.92 15.93 -8.29
N ASP A 49 32.61 15.59 -7.20
CA ASP A 49 34.00 15.12 -7.26
C ASP A 49 34.09 13.82 -8.06
N SER A 50 33.13 12.93 -7.90
CA SER A 50 33.07 11.66 -8.65
C SER A 50 32.90 11.85 -10.16
N VAL A 51 32.17 12.90 -10.62
CA VAL A 51 31.97 13.22 -12.04
C VAL A 51 33.28 13.78 -12.64
N TYR A 52 33.96 14.66 -11.93
CA TYR A 52 35.21 15.24 -12.37
C TYR A 52 36.34 14.23 -12.42
N ASP A 53 36.47 13.39 -11.42
CA ASP A 53 37.46 12.31 -11.38
C ASP A 53 37.27 11.34 -12.55
N GLY A 54 36.02 10.94 -12.86
CA GLY A 54 35.70 10.05 -13.97
C GLY A 54 36.09 10.66 -15.34
N ALA A 55 35.76 11.94 -15.57
CA ALA A 55 36.12 12.63 -16.80
C ALA A 55 37.63 12.84 -16.91
N ALA A 56 38.32 13.18 -15.81
CA ALA A 56 39.77 13.33 -15.77
C ALA A 56 40.49 12.00 -16.03
N GLU A 57 40.00 10.90 -15.48
CA GLU A 57 40.56 9.56 -15.73
C GLU A 57 40.51 9.19 -17.21
N ARG A 58 39.40 9.48 -17.87
CA ARG A 58 39.20 9.15 -19.30
C ARG A 58 40.01 9.99 -20.25
N ILE A 59 40.12 11.28 -20.03
CA ILE A 59 40.68 12.24 -20.99
C ILE A 59 42.02 12.80 -20.51
N CYS A 60 42.09 13.22 -19.23
CA CYS A 60 43.27 13.96 -18.77
C CYS A 60 44.46 13.04 -18.47
N ARG A 61 44.23 11.81 -18.02
CA ARG A 61 45.31 10.88 -17.61
C ARG A 61 46.28 10.54 -18.73
N CYS A 62 45.79 10.49 -19.98
CA CYS A 62 46.60 10.26 -21.17
C CYS A 62 47.09 11.56 -21.85
N CYS A 63 46.74 12.72 -21.31
CA CYS A 63 47.07 14.02 -21.86
C CYS A 63 48.52 14.44 -21.53
N ALA A 64 49.26 14.92 -22.51
CA ALA A 64 50.63 15.41 -22.30
C ALA A 64 50.73 16.59 -21.30
N ARG A 65 49.60 17.31 -21.07
CA ARG A 65 49.50 18.41 -20.10
C ARG A 65 48.97 17.98 -18.72
N PHE A 66 48.81 16.69 -18.45
CA PHE A 66 48.23 16.18 -17.18
C PHE A 66 48.95 16.77 -15.97
N HIS A 67 50.30 16.61 -15.89
CA HIS A 67 51.08 17.13 -14.77
C HIS A 67 50.98 18.66 -14.59
N ARG A 68 50.86 19.39 -15.71
CA ARG A 68 50.66 20.85 -15.65
C ARG A 68 49.30 21.21 -15.04
N CYS A 69 48.21 20.57 -15.47
CA CYS A 69 46.85 20.89 -15.05
C CYS A 69 46.55 20.37 -13.62
N TRP A 70 46.91 19.11 -13.34
CA TRP A 70 46.49 18.44 -12.12
C TRP A 70 47.51 18.42 -10.98
N GLN A 71 48.78 18.90 -11.27
CA GLN A 71 49.80 19.00 -10.25
C GLN A 71 50.29 20.44 -10.06
N HIS A 72 50.78 21.07 -11.11
CA HIS A 72 51.34 22.43 -11.01
C HIS A 72 50.24 23.49 -10.86
N ASN A 73 49.17 23.40 -11.65
CA ASN A 73 48.05 24.33 -11.64
C ASN A 73 46.79 23.69 -11.04
N ALA A 74 46.94 22.74 -10.13
CA ALA A 74 45.83 21.98 -9.53
C ALA A 74 44.76 22.90 -8.98
N ARG A 75 45.14 23.94 -8.23
CA ARG A 75 44.20 24.89 -7.63
C ARG A 75 43.34 25.59 -8.68
N GLN A 76 43.94 26.09 -9.77
CA GLN A 76 43.19 26.75 -10.85
C GLN A 76 42.23 25.76 -11.55
N THR A 77 42.68 24.51 -11.72
CA THR A 77 41.83 23.46 -12.28
C THR A 77 40.62 23.19 -11.39
N TYR A 78 40.83 22.99 -10.08
CA TYR A 78 39.73 22.75 -9.11
C TYR A 78 38.79 23.95 -8.98
N ASP A 79 39.32 25.19 -8.94
CA ASP A 79 38.50 26.41 -8.89
C ASP A 79 37.59 26.53 -10.13
N ALA A 80 38.09 26.17 -11.33
CA ALA A 80 37.30 26.18 -12.56
C ALA A 80 36.20 25.09 -12.55
N LEU A 81 36.49 23.91 -12.02
CA LEU A 81 35.53 22.81 -11.88
C LEU A 81 34.44 23.15 -10.83
N GLU A 82 34.84 23.73 -9.70
CA GLU A 82 33.89 24.14 -8.63
C GLU A 82 32.96 25.25 -9.13
N GLN A 83 33.44 26.23 -9.90
CA GLN A 83 32.59 27.25 -10.51
C GLN A 83 31.55 26.66 -11.47
N ALA A 84 31.89 25.59 -12.17
CA ALA A 84 31.00 24.91 -13.12
C ALA A 84 29.97 23.99 -12.38
N ALA A 85 30.33 23.41 -11.22
CA ALA A 85 29.62 22.35 -10.54
C ALA A 85 28.13 22.64 -10.35
N GLY A 86 27.77 23.80 -9.81
CA GLY A 86 26.37 24.17 -9.52
C GLY A 86 25.49 24.16 -10.78
N ARG A 87 26.02 24.67 -11.88
CA ARG A 87 25.32 24.75 -13.18
C ARG A 87 25.16 23.38 -13.84
N LEU A 88 26.25 22.60 -13.84
CA LEU A 88 26.27 21.23 -14.35
C LEU A 88 25.23 20.32 -13.67
N LEU A 89 25.24 20.32 -12.34
CA LEU A 89 24.35 19.47 -11.55
C LEU A 89 22.88 19.89 -11.68
N GLN A 90 22.62 21.20 -11.81
CA GLN A 90 21.28 21.73 -11.97
C GLN A 90 20.66 21.42 -13.34
N ARG A 91 21.48 21.51 -14.39
CA ARG A 91 21.07 21.30 -15.79
C ARG A 91 21.12 19.82 -16.18
N GLY A 92 21.99 19.03 -15.56
CA GLY A 92 22.26 17.64 -15.93
C GLY A 92 23.06 17.51 -17.22
N LYS A 93 23.72 18.61 -17.68
CA LYS A 93 24.51 18.68 -18.90
C LYS A 93 25.62 19.70 -18.75
N ALA A 94 26.81 19.41 -19.31
CA ALA A 94 27.95 20.30 -19.33
C ALA A 94 27.95 21.18 -20.59
N GLU A 95 28.17 22.47 -20.39
CA GLU A 95 28.32 23.43 -21.51
C GLU A 95 29.65 24.19 -21.41
N ALA A 96 30.21 24.58 -22.56
CA ALA A 96 31.44 25.31 -22.57
C ALA A 96 31.41 26.65 -21.79
N ALA A 97 30.22 27.29 -21.73
CA ALA A 97 29.99 28.52 -21.00
C ALA A 97 30.06 28.37 -19.49
N ASP A 98 29.99 27.15 -18.95
CA ASP A 98 30.10 26.89 -17.52
C ASP A 98 31.51 27.06 -16.98
N PHE A 99 32.51 26.98 -17.87
CA PHE A 99 33.92 27.05 -17.52
C PHE A 99 34.52 28.40 -17.85
N PRO A 100 35.49 28.90 -17.05
CA PRO A 100 36.22 30.11 -17.33
C PRO A 100 36.95 30.03 -18.69
N ALA A 101 37.07 31.18 -19.38
CA ALA A 101 37.75 31.23 -20.69
C ALA A 101 39.19 30.71 -20.62
N GLU A 102 39.91 31.08 -19.56
CA GLU A 102 41.28 30.62 -19.32
C GLU A 102 41.41 29.09 -19.24
N PHE A 103 40.45 28.43 -18.62
CA PHE A 103 40.42 26.97 -18.54
C PHE A 103 40.15 26.34 -19.90
N ARG A 104 39.16 26.88 -20.64
CA ARG A 104 38.82 26.40 -21.98
C ARG A 104 39.95 26.50 -22.97
N GLU A 105 40.58 27.66 -23.03
CA GLU A 105 41.72 27.95 -23.94
C GLU A 105 43.00 27.20 -23.50
N GLY A 106 43.17 26.98 -22.20
CA GLY A 106 44.30 26.24 -21.63
C GLY A 106 44.23 24.74 -21.85
N CYS A 107 43.04 24.16 -22.05
CA CYS A 107 42.83 22.73 -22.21
C CYS A 107 42.96 22.31 -23.68
N CYS A 108 43.91 21.43 -23.99
CA CYS A 108 44.11 20.94 -25.36
C CYS A 108 43.10 19.87 -25.82
N HIS A 109 42.28 19.35 -24.91
CA HIS A 109 41.25 18.35 -25.17
C HIS A 109 39.90 18.75 -24.58
N PHE A 110 39.57 20.06 -24.61
CA PHE A 110 38.41 20.61 -23.93
C PHE A 110 37.08 19.97 -24.39
N ASP A 111 36.88 19.81 -25.70
CA ASP A 111 35.65 19.19 -26.24
C ASP A 111 35.51 17.72 -25.81
N GLY A 112 36.63 16.98 -25.80
CA GLY A 112 36.63 15.60 -25.30
C GLY A 112 36.37 15.54 -23.81
N PHE A 113 36.91 16.48 -23.04
CA PHE A 113 36.66 16.57 -21.59
C PHE A 113 35.20 16.93 -21.31
N LEU A 114 34.61 17.85 -22.06
CA LEU A 114 33.20 18.21 -21.96
C LEU A 114 32.29 17.02 -22.26
N ALA A 115 32.58 16.27 -23.33
CA ALA A 115 31.84 15.06 -23.68
C ALA A 115 31.96 13.96 -22.59
N ALA A 116 33.15 13.82 -21.98
CA ALA A 116 33.36 12.88 -20.89
C ALA A 116 32.59 13.30 -19.62
N LEU A 117 32.51 14.61 -19.34
CA LEU A 117 31.68 15.13 -18.23
C LEU A 117 30.19 14.82 -18.44
N ASP A 118 29.66 15.01 -19.66
CA ASP A 118 28.26 14.65 -19.95
C ASP A 118 27.97 13.17 -19.70
N GLN A 119 28.88 12.29 -20.12
CA GLN A 119 28.74 10.85 -19.88
C GLN A 119 28.76 10.49 -18.36
N GLU A 120 29.66 11.13 -17.60
CA GLU A 120 29.73 10.91 -16.16
C GLU A 120 28.53 11.51 -15.43
N LEU A 121 28.01 12.67 -15.87
CA LEU A 121 26.77 13.26 -15.35
C LEU A 121 25.56 12.33 -15.60
N GLU A 122 25.42 11.82 -16.82
CA GLU A 122 24.35 10.89 -17.16
C GLU A 122 24.44 9.62 -16.30
N SER A 123 25.64 9.06 -16.16
CA SER A 123 25.92 7.89 -15.32
C SER A 123 25.64 8.16 -13.84
N MET A 124 25.98 9.35 -13.35
CA MET A 124 25.70 9.77 -11.97
C MET A 124 24.20 9.93 -11.74
N LEU A 125 23.46 10.59 -12.64
CA LEU A 125 22.01 10.76 -12.55
C LEU A 125 21.28 9.40 -12.57
N TYR A 126 21.74 8.48 -13.43
CA TYR A 126 21.21 7.11 -13.45
C TYR A 126 21.45 6.39 -12.12
N ARG A 127 22.71 6.44 -11.60
CA ARG A 127 23.05 5.84 -10.30
C ARG A 127 22.27 6.47 -9.15
N ARG A 128 22.03 7.79 -9.18
CA ARG A 128 21.23 8.49 -8.19
C ARG A 128 19.76 8.03 -8.22
N ARG A 129 19.15 7.98 -9.41
CA ARG A 129 17.77 7.47 -9.57
C ARG A 129 17.65 6.04 -9.06
N TYR A 130 18.60 5.17 -9.43
CA TYR A 130 18.62 3.77 -8.97
C TYR A 130 18.78 3.66 -7.45
N ARG A 131 19.62 4.48 -6.83
CA ARG A 131 19.79 4.51 -5.37
C ARG A 131 18.50 4.94 -4.66
N VAL A 132 17.84 6.00 -5.13
CA VAL A 132 16.56 6.45 -4.57
C VAL A 132 15.53 5.33 -4.65
N GLN A 133 15.36 4.73 -5.83
CA GLN A 133 14.42 3.62 -6.03
C GLN A 133 14.74 2.42 -5.12
N LEU A 134 16.03 2.08 -4.96
CA LEU A 134 16.45 1.01 -4.06
C LEU A 134 16.16 1.34 -2.59
N GLN A 135 16.36 2.59 -2.16
CA GLN A 135 16.05 3.04 -0.80
C GLN A 135 14.54 2.99 -0.53
N GLU A 136 13.72 3.44 -1.49
CA GLU A 136 12.26 3.35 -1.41
C GLU A 136 11.79 1.90 -1.29
N SER A 137 12.32 1.00 -2.13
CA SER A 137 12.00 -0.43 -2.06
C SER A 137 12.42 -1.07 -0.72
N ARG A 138 13.57 -0.68 -0.18
CA ARG A 138 14.05 -1.16 1.13
C ARG A 138 13.17 -0.63 2.28
N ALA A 139 12.73 0.62 2.20
CA ALA A 139 11.83 1.19 3.20
C ALA A 139 10.48 0.46 3.22
N LEU A 140 9.92 0.16 2.04
CA LEU A 140 8.68 -0.63 1.90
C LEU A 140 8.84 -2.03 2.49
N LEU A 141 9.90 -2.77 2.13
CA LEU A 141 10.17 -4.10 2.68
C LEU A 141 10.35 -4.07 4.21
N SER A 142 10.99 -3.01 4.74
CA SER A 142 11.13 -2.81 6.18
C SER A 142 9.77 -2.65 6.86
N GLU A 143 8.87 -1.87 6.27
CA GLU A 143 7.51 -1.69 6.78
C GLU A 143 6.71 -3.01 6.72
N GLU A 144 6.80 -3.77 5.62
CA GLU A 144 6.13 -5.07 5.49
C GLU A 144 6.63 -6.09 6.51
N PHE A 145 7.95 -6.18 6.74
CA PHE A 145 8.48 -7.06 7.78
C PHE A 145 7.99 -6.65 9.18
N GLY A 146 7.88 -5.35 9.46
CA GLY A 146 7.30 -4.84 10.69
C GLY A 146 5.84 -5.26 10.88
N CYS A 147 5.02 -5.13 9.85
CA CYS A 147 3.61 -5.55 9.87
C CYS A 147 3.47 -7.07 10.15
N VAL A 148 4.28 -7.90 9.48
CA VAL A 148 4.24 -9.36 9.70
C VAL A 148 4.75 -9.73 11.10
N ALA A 149 5.80 -9.07 11.60
CA ALA A 149 6.31 -9.29 12.96
C ALA A 149 5.25 -8.94 14.02
N GLU A 150 4.56 -7.81 13.87
CA GLU A 150 3.48 -7.39 14.76
C GLU A 150 2.29 -8.35 14.72
N TYR A 151 1.93 -8.84 13.53
CA TYR A 151 0.92 -9.88 13.38
C TYR A 151 1.28 -11.16 14.13
N LEU A 152 2.51 -11.67 13.99
CA LEU A 152 2.98 -12.87 14.70
C LEU A 152 2.97 -12.68 16.22
N ARG A 153 3.32 -11.50 16.73
CA ARG A 153 3.26 -11.17 18.17
C ARG A 153 1.82 -11.13 18.67
N ARG A 154 0.90 -10.61 17.87
CA ARG A 154 -0.52 -10.61 18.20
C ARG A 154 -1.06 -12.04 18.29
N MET A 155 -0.77 -12.87 17.29
CA MET A 155 -1.13 -14.29 17.33
C MET A 155 -0.53 -15.01 18.55
N GLN A 156 0.72 -14.73 18.89
CA GLN A 156 1.37 -15.26 20.08
C GLN A 156 0.60 -14.88 21.36
N ALA A 157 0.18 -13.62 21.48
CA ALA A 157 -0.57 -13.14 22.62
C ALA A 157 -2.00 -13.73 22.70
N GLU A 158 -2.55 -14.09 21.56
CA GLU A 158 -3.88 -14.70 21.43
C GLU A 158 -3.93 -16.18 21.78
N LEU A 159 -2.79 -16.88 21.60
CA LEU A 159 -2.64 -18.25 22.06
C LEU A 159 -2.73 -18.28 23.59
N GLY A 160 -3.75 -18.93 24.13
CA GLY A 160 -4.03 -18.97 25.58
C GLY A 160 -4.88 -17.84 26.13
N ALA A 161 -5.31 -16.87 25.29
CA ALA A 161 -6.30 -15.89 25.70
C ALA A 161 -7.70 -16.54 25.86
N PRO A 162 -8.52 -16.08 26.81
CA PRO A 162 -9.88 -16.59 26.95
C PRO A 162 -10.67 -16.36 25.65
N GLN A 163 -11.54 -17.33 25.32
CA GLN A 163 -12.42 -17.17 24.16
C GLN A 163 -13.30 -15.92 24.34
N PRO A 164 -13.53 -15.14 23.26
CA PRO A 164 -14.39 -13.99 23.32
C PRO A 164 -15.83 -14.42 23.72
N ASP A 165 -16.55 -13.49 24.33
CA ASP A 165 -17.98 -13.65 24.59
C ASP A 165 -18.73 -14.06 23.31
N ALA A 166 -19.85 -14.80 23.47
CA ALA A 166 -20.68 -15.15 22.33
C ALA A 166 -21.17 -13.88 21.58
N PRO A 167 -21.23 -13.90 20.23
CA PRO A 167 -21.70 -12.75 19.48
C PRO A 167 -23.14 -12.41 19.81
N ARG A 168 -23.41 -11.13 20.09
CA ARG A 168 -24.74 -10.61 20.38
C ARG A 168 -25.54 -10.28 19.13
N TYR A 169 -24.81 -10.04 18.03
CA TYR A 169 -25.37 -9.65 16.76
C TYR A 169 -25.03 -10.65 15.66
N ARG A 170 -25.79 -10.60 14.58
CA ARG A 170 -25.49 -11.22 13.31
C ARG A 170 -25.51 -10.14 12.24
N ALA A 171 -24.56 -10.14 11.33
CA ALA A 171 -24.59 -9.26 10.17
C ALA A 171 -25.63 -9.76 9.15
N VAL A 172 -26.40 -8.82 8.62
CA VAL A 172 -27.31 -9.02 7.49
C VAL A 172 -26.80 -8.16 6.37
N THR A 173 -26.50 -8.76 5.22
CA THR A 173 -25.87 -8.07 4.10
C THR A 173 -26.65 -8.28 2.82
N GLY A 174 -26.59 -7.29 1.93
CA GLY A 174 -27.04 -7.35 0.55
C GLY A 174 -25.98 -6.82 -0.37
N ILE A 175 -25.71 -7.53 -1.47
CA ILE A 175 -24.80 -7.09 -2.53
C ILE A 175 -25.57 -7.13 -3.85
N CYS A 176 -25.49 -6.06 -4.62
CA CYS A 176 -26.00 -5.99 -5.98
C CYS A 176 -24.95 -5.37 -6.89
N THR A 177 -24.74 -5.96 -8.06
CA THR A 177 -23.74 -5.51 -9.02
C THR A 177 -24.34 -5.46 -10.42
N ALA A 178 -23.88 -4.52 -11.24
CA ALA A 178 -24.17 -4.47 -12.67
C ALA A 178 -22.92 -4.05 -13.42
N GLY A 179 -22.54 -4.82 -14.44
CA GLY A 179 -21.41 -4.47 -15.30
C GLY A 179 -21.79 -3.39 -16.31
N ARG A 180 -20.83 -2.62 -16.73
CA ARG A 180 -20.94 -1.55 -17.74
C ARG A 180 -21.60 -2.07 -19.00
N HIS A 181 -22.65 -1.40 -19.45
CA HIS A 181 -23.46 -1.79 -20.63
C HIS A 181 -23.95 -3.24 -20.63
N GLY A 182 -24.12 -3.85 -19.44
CA GLY A 182 -24.52 -5.25 -19.29
C GLY A 182 -23.40 -6.25 -19.58
N ALA A 183 -22.14 -5.83 -19.53
CA ALA A 183 -20.98 -6.71 -19.69
C ALA A 183 -20.93 -7.75 -18.57
N ALA A 184 -20.38 -8.93 -18.88
CA ALA A 184 -20.16 -9.99 -17.88
C ALA A 184 -18.98 -9.69 -16.96
N ALA A 185 -17.96 -8.99 -17.47
CA ALA A 185 -16.84 -8.51 -16.65
C ALA A 185 -17.26 -7.24 -15.91
N ASN A 186 -17.03 -7.20 -14.61
CA ASN A 186 -17.29 -6.05 -13.75
C ASN A 186 -15.99 -5.71 -13.01
N GLY A 187 -15.51 -4.48 -13.15
CA GLY A 187 -14.32 -3.95 -12.49
C GLY A 187 -14.44 -3.87 -10.97
N ASP A 188 -15.68 -3.84 -10.47
CA ASP A 188 -15.98 -3.83 -9.04
C ASP A 188 -16.03 -5.23 -8.44
N ARG A 189 -15.63 -5.34 -7.18
CA ARG A 189 -15.77 -6.58 -6.40
C ARG A 189 -16.20 -6.29 -4.97
N GLY A 190 -17.42 -6.76 -4.60
CA GLY A 190 -17.90 -6.78 -3.22
C GLY A 190 -17.70 -8.15 -2.57
N ALA A 191 -17.34 -8.18 -1.29
CA ALA A 191 -17.25 -9.40 -0.49
C ALA A 191 -17.68 -9.17 0.96
N CYS A 192 -18.36 -10.16 1.54
CA CYS A 192 -18.75 -10.17 2.94
C CYS A 192 -18.40 -11.52 3.55
N PHE A 193 -17.71 -11.54 4.70
CA PHE A 193 -17.27 -12.79 5.31
C PHE A 193 -17.03 -12.64 6.82
N PRO A 194 -17.19 -13.72 7.59
CA PRO A 194 -16.79 -13.73 9.00
C PRO A 194 -15.27 -13.77 9.12
N GLY A 195 -14.75 -13.10 10.14
CA GLY A 195 -13.37 -13.18 10.59
C GLY A 195 -13.21 -13.98 11.89
N PRO A 196 -12.01 -13.99 12.46
CA PRO A 196 -11.75 -14.56 13.77
C PRO A 196 -12.47 -13.76 14.88
N ARG A 197 -12.71 -14.36 16.03
CA ARG A 197 -13.18 -13.69 17.26
C ARG A 197 -14.49 -12.91 17.15
N ASN A 198 -15.46 -13.39 16.38
CA ASN A 198 -16.73 -12.72 16.12
C ASN A 198 -16.62 -11.44 15.25
N ASP A 199 -15.51 -11.25 14.55
CA ASP A 199 -15.37 -10.21 13.56
C ASP A 199 -16.20 -10.51 12.31
N TYR A 200 -16.67 -9.47 11.65
CA TYR A 200 -17.30 -9.56 10.34
C TYR A 200 -16.74 -8.45 9.44
N TYR A 201 -16.38 -8.82 8.23
CA TYR A 201 -15.78 -7.91 7.26
C TYR A 201 -16.67 -7.74 6.04
N VAL A 202 -16.70 -6.50 5.55
CA VAL A 202 -17.28 -6.14 4.24
C VAL A 202 -16.21 -5.40 3.46
N LEU A 203 -15.97 -5.86 2.24
CA LEU A 203 -15.05 -5.24 1.28
C LEU A 203 -15.85 -4.77 0.06
N LEU A 204 -15.49 -3.60 -0.46
CA LEU A 204 -15.82 -3.14 -1.80
C LEU A 204 -14.56 -2.57 -2.41
N CYS A 205 -14.14 -3.14 -3.53
CA CYS A 205 -12.95 -2.74 -4.27
C CYS A 205 -13.36 -2.48 -5.73
N ASP A 206 -12.89 -1.35 -6.27
CA ASP A 206 -13.05 -0.99 -7.67
C ASP A 206 -11.67 -0.96 -8.32
N GLY A 207 -11.45 -1.78 -9.34
CA GLY A 207 -10.20 -1.93 -10.05
C GLY A 207 -10.02 -0.86 -11.11
N MET A 208 -8.86 -0.20 -11.14
CA MET A 208 -8.54 0.83 -12.12
C MET A 208 -8.75 0.34 -13.56
N GLY A 209 -9.51 1.11 -14.33
CA GLY A 209 -9.77 0.84 -15.75
C GLY A 209 -11.14 0.20 -16.00
N THR A 210 -11.26 -0.61 -17.04
CA THR A 210 -12.53 -1.26 -17.41
C THR A 210 -12.31 -2.69 -17.90
N GLY A 211 -13.34 -3.54 -17.81
CA GLY A 211 -13.35 -4.90 -18.34
C GLY A 211 -12.50 -5.89 -17.55
N GLU A 212 -11.99 -6.92 -18.22
CA GLU A 212 -11.23 -8.01 -17.58
C GLU A 212 -10.00 -7.57 -16.77
N PRO A 213 -9.17 -6.59 -17.21
CA PRO A 213 -8.05 -6.13 -16.39
C PRO A 213 -8.48 -5.51 -15.07
N ALA A 214 -9.52 -4.66 -15.06
CA ALA A 214 -10.06 -4.05 -13.86
C ALA A 214 -10.68 -5.10 -12.93
N ALA A 215 -11.45 -6.05 -13.50
CA ALA A 215 -12.01 -7.18 -12.76
C ALA A 215 -10.92 -8.05 -12.11
N GLY A 216 -9.79 -8.25 -12.79
CA GLY A 216 -8.63 -8.95 -12.22
C GLY A 216 -8.02 -8.21 -11.03
N LEU A 217 -7.83 -6.88 -11.14
CA LEU A 217 -7.28 -6.06 -10.07
C LEU A 217 -8.15 -6.05 -8.82
N SER A 218 -9.47 -5.85 -8.97
CA SER A 218 -10.40 -5.86 -7.84
C SER A 218 -10.50 -7.25 -7.20
N ALA A 219 -10.43 -8.33 -8.00
CA ALA A 219 -10.41 -9.69 -7.50
C ALA A 219 -9.15 -9.98 -6.67
N ASP A 220 -7.96 -9.62 -7.18
CA ASP A 220 -6.69 -9.79 -6.47
C ASP A 220 -6.69 -9.01 -5.16
N CYS A 221 -7.22 -7.77 -5.17
CA CYS A 221 -7.37 -6.93 -4.00
C CYS A 221 -8.24 -7.60 -2.92
N VAL A 222 -9.44 -8.05 -3.30
CA VAL A 222 -10.37 -8.72 -2.37
C VAL A 222 -9.81 -10.04 -1.87
N HIS A 223 -9.10 -10.82 -2.70
CA HIS A 223 -8.45 -12.05 -2.28
C HIS A 223 -7.36 -11.79 -1.25
N LEU A 224 -6.42 -10.88 -1.55
CA LEU A 224 -5.32 -10.55 -0.63
C LEU A 224 -5.85 -10.04 0.72
N LEU A 225 -6.72 -9.03 0.69
CA LEU A 225 -7.31 -8.48 1.92
C LEU A 225 -8.14 -9.54 2.65
N GLY A 226 -8.94 -10.33 1.92
CA GLY A 226 -9.76 -11.38 2.52
C GLY A 226 -8.94 -12.44 3.23
N ASP A 227 -7.82 -12.87 2.66
CA ASP A 227 -6.95 -13.89 3.27
C ASP A 227 -6.21 -13.32 4.49
N LEU A 228 -5.70 -12.08 4.41
CA LEU A 228 -5.08 -11.41 5.55
C LEU A 228 -6.06 -11.22 6.72
N LEU A 229 -7.27 -10.76 6.45
CA LEU A 229 -8.30 -10.52 7.47
C LEU A 229 -8.80 -11.82 8.10
N ARG A 230 -9.00 -12.89 7.30
CA ARG A 230 -9.36 -14.23 7.85
C ARG A 230 -8.24 -14.83 8.68
N ALA A 231 -6.99 -14.52 8.32
CA ALA A 231 -5.85 -14.91 9.14
C ALA A 231 -5.73 -14.10 10.44
N GLY A 232 -6.51 -13.03 10.64
CA GLY A 232 -6.51 -12.19 11.84
C GLY A 232 -5.55 -11.01 11.78
N VAL A 233 -5.03 -10.67 10.59
CA VAL A 233 -4.27 -9.41 10.39
C VAL A 233 -5.21 -8.23 10.65
N ALA A 234 -4.75 -7.24 11.42
CA ALA A 234 -5.58 -6.07 11.68
C ALA A 234 -5.92 -5.31 10.38
N PRO A 235 -7.13 -4.74 10.28
CA PRO A 235 -7.59 -4.06 9.06
C PRO A 235 -6.61 -3.02 8.50
N LEU A 236 -6.05 -2.21 9.36
CA LEU A 236 -5.10 -1.17 8.94
C LEU A 236 -3.79 -1.76 8.42
N ASP A 237 -3.29 -2.85 9.03
CA ASP A 237 -2.06 -3.51 8.60
C ASP A 237 -2.28 -4.26 7.27
N ALA A 238 -3.45 -4.88 7.09
CA ALA A 238 -3.83 -5.48 5.81
C ALA A 238 -3.84 -4.45 4.66
N LEU A 239 -4.35 -3.24 4.92
CA LEU A 239 -4.31 -2.13 3.95
C LEU A 239 -2.89 -1.63 3.70
N ARG A 240 -2.02 -1.60 4.70
CA ARG A 240 -0.59 -1.23 4.53
C ARG A 240 0.13 -2.24 3.64
N ILE A 241 -0.09 -3.55 3.86
CA ILE A 241 0.47 -4.62 3.04
C ILE A 241 -0.02 -4.49 1.58
N LEU A 242 -1.32 -4.22 1.36
CA LEU A 242 -1.86 -3.97 0.04
C LEU A 242 -1.17 -2.78 -0.65
N ASN A 243 -1.01 -1.66 0.07
CA ASN A 243 -0.35 -0.46 -0.43
C ASN A 243 1.11 -0.74 -0.83
N GLY A 244 1.87 -1.43 0.04
CA GLY A 244 3.25 -1.85 -0.24
C GLY A 244 3.31 -2.75 -1.48
N THR A 245 2.38 -3.70 -1.61
CA THR A 245 2.28 -4.59 -2.77
C THR A 245 2.09 -3.82 -4.07
N TYR A 246 1.18 -2.83 -4.11
CA TYR A 246 0.97 -1.99 -5.30
C TYR A 246 2.20 -1.13 -5.63
N GLN A 247 2.84 -0.54 -4.61
CA GLN A 247 4.06 0.25 -4.81
C GLN A 247 5.23 -0.60 -5.33
N LEU A 248 5.40 -1.84 -4.84
CA LEU A 248 6.43 -2.76 -5.30
C LEU A 248 6.20 -3.26 -6.73
N ARG A 249 4.94 -3.45 -7.14
CA ARG A 249 4.61 -3.79 -8.53
C ARG A 249 5.06 -2.70 -9.51
N GLY A 250 4.87 -1.44 -9.15
CA GLY A 250 5.36 -0.30 -9.94
C GLY A 250 4.73 -0.16 -11.32
N ASP A 251 3.64 -0.88 -11.59
CA ASP A 251 2.91 -0.86 -12.87
C ASP A 251 1.86 0.27 -12.95
N GLY A 252 1.68 1.00 -11.84
CA GLY A 252 0.69 2.08 -11.72
C GLY A 252 -0.75 1.59 -11.63
N CYS A 253 -0.97 0.28 -11.53
CA CYS A 253 -2.30 -0.32 -11.38
C CYS A 253 -2.69 -0.40 -9.91
N PHE A 254 -3.92 -0.02 -9.58
CA PHE A 254 -4.45 0.00 -8.21
C PHE A 254 -5.95 -0.30 -8.20
N SER A 255 -6.49 -0.55 -7.01
CA SER A 255 -7.93 -0.58 -6.76
C SER A 255 -8.27 0.38 -5.64
N THR A 256 -9.43 1.00 -5.69
CA THR A 256 -10.00 1.68 -4.52
C THR A 256 -10.43 0.65 -3.48
N VAL A 257 -10.51 1.04 -2.22
CA VAL A 257 -10.88 0.10 -1.15
C VAL A 257 -11.83 0.76 -0.15
N ASP A 258 -12.96 0.13 0.07
CA ASP A 258 -13.78 0.23 1.26
C ASP A 258 -13.62 -1.04 2.08
N LEU A 259 -13.15 -0.94 3.31
CA LEU A 259 -13.04 -2.03 4.27
C LEU A 259 -13.82 -1.69 5.53
N LEU A 260 -14.90 -2.41 5.76
CA LEU A 260 -15.67 -2.32 7.01
C LEU A 260 -15.35 -3.53 7.88
N HIS A 261 -14.94 -3.28 9.11
CA HIS A 261 -14.81 -4.23 10.20
C HIS A 261 -15.92 -4.02 11.20
N ILE A 262 -16.56 -5.09 11.64
CA ILE A 262 -17.65 -5.09 12.63
C ILE A 262 -17.32 -6.12 13.71
N ASP A 263 -17.32 -5.70 14.98
CA ASP A 263 -17.33 -6.61 16.13
C ASP A 263 -18.78 -7.02 16.44
N LEU A 264 -19.11 -8.27 16.18
CA LEU A 264 -20.45 -8.82 16.42
C LEU A 264 -20.78 -9.01 17.90
N THR A 265 -19.83 -8.85 18.81
CA THR A 265 -20.06 -8.88 20.25
C THR A 265 -20.57 -7.54 20.75
N SER A 266 -19.96 -6.46 20.31
CA SER A 266 -20.28 -5.09 20.77
C SER A 266 -21.20 -4.32 19.83
N GLY A 267 -21.21 -4.65 18.52
CA GLY A 267 -21.88 -3.89 17.47
C GLY A 267 -21.13 -2.61 17.07
N GLU A 268 -19.90 -2.43 17.57
CA GLU A 268 -19.01 -1.38 17.12
C GLU A 268 -18.44 -1.75 15.75
N ALA A 269 -18.24 -0.74 14.91
CA ALA A 269 -17.72 -0.92 13.57
C ALA A 269 -16.71 0.15 13.21
N GLU A 270 -15.79 -0.20 12.33
CA GLU A 270 -14.80 0.69 11.78
C GLU A 270 -14.79 0.59 10.25
N LEU A 271 -15.04 1.71 9.58
CA LEU A 271 -14.95 1.84 8.13
C LEU A 271 -13.63 2.53 7.78
N LEU A 272 -12.82 1.86 6.98
CA LEU A 272 -11.59 2.36 6.37
C LEU A 272 -11.84 2.57 4.88
N LYS A 273 -11.62 3.79 4.38
CA LYS A 273 -11.80 4.15 2.97
C LYS A 273 -10.50 4.62 2.37
N TRP A 274 -10.16 4.13 1.19
CA TRP A 274 -8.95 4.51 0.49
C TRP A 274 -9.21 4.69 -1.01
N GLY A 275 -9.36 5.94 -1.43
CA GLY A 275 -9.70 6.30 -2.81
C GLY A 275 -11.12 5.95 -3.24
N ALA A 276 -11.95 5.43 -2.34
CA ALA A 276 -13.28 4.90 -2.64
C ALA A 276 -14.36 5.99 -2.66
N ALA A 277 -15.43 5.74 -3.44
CA ALA A 277 -16.61 6.59 -3.52
C ALA A 277 -17.28 6.77 -2.15
N PRO A 278 -18.07 7.84 -1.92
CA PRO A 278 -18.74 8.07 -0.66
C PRO A 278 -19.63 6.88 -0.22
N SER A 279 -19.65 6.63 1.09
CA SER A 279 -20.54 5.65 1.73
C SER A 279 -21.62 6.38 2.53
N TYR A 280 -22.71 5.68 2.86
CA TYR A 280 -23.87 6.30 3.52
C TYR A 280 -24.27 5.53 4.75
N LEU A 281 -24.34 6.20 5.90
CA LEU A 281 -24.86 5.64 7.13
C LEU A 281 -26.29 6.15 7.35
N ARG A 282 -27.27 5.26 7.25
CA ARG A 282 -28.66 5.55 7.54
C ARG A 282 -28.97 5.23 9.01
N CYS A 283 -29.51 6.22 9.72
CA CYS A 283 -29.97 6.12 11.11
C CYS A 283 -31.44 6.59 11.16
N GLY A 284 -32.38 5.69 11.09
CA GLY A 284 -33.80 6.03 10.94
C GLY A 284 -34.03 6.82 9.66
N ASP A 285 -34.56 8.06 9.81
CA ASP A 285 -34.84 8.96 8.67
C ASP A 285 -33.64 9.86 8.29
N THR A 286 -32.51 9.74 8.96
CA THR A 286 -31.32 10.54 8.68
C THR A 286 -30.27 9.73 7.94
N VAL A 287 -29.61 10.37 6.98
CA VAL A 287 -28.48 9.78 6.23
C VAL A 287 -27.26 10.64 6.47
N LYS A 288 -26.15 10.02 6.80
CA LYS A 288 -24.84 10.65 6.93
C LYS A 288 -23.94 10.14 5.82
N LYS A 289 -23.44 11.05 5.00
CA LYS A 289 -22.44 10.76 3.97
C LYS A 289 -21.04 10.63 4.62
N LEU A 290 -20.30 9.60 4.28
CA LEU A 290 -18.96 9.28 4.78
C LEU A 290 -18.00 9.16 3.58
N GLY A 291 -16.85 9.77 3.69
CA GLY A 291 -15.81 9.77 2.65
C GLY A 291 -15.60 11.15 2.03
N THR A 292 -14.35 11.42 1.75
CA THR A 292 -13.85 12.58 1.01
C THR A 292 -13.08 12.10 -0.21
N ALA A 293 -12.67 13.00 -1.09
CA ALA A 293 -11.80 12.64 -2.20
C ALA A 293 -10.39 12.35 -1.67
N SER A 294 -10.01 11.08 -1.57
CA SER A 294 -8.68 10.63 -1.22
C SER A 294 -8.03 9.86 -2.38
N LEU A 295 -6.70 9.81 -2.42
CA LEU A 295 -5.99 9.01 -3.43
C LEU A 295 -6.11 7.52 -3.06
N PRO A 296 -6.17 6.61 -4.04
CA PRO A 296 -6.20 5.17 -3.79
C PRO A 296 -4.84 4.64 -3.31
N PRO A 297 -4.78 3.43 -2.71
CA PRO A 297 -3.54 2.79 -2.32
C PRO A 297 -2.63 2.57 -3.54
N GLY A 298 -1.31 2.63 -3.33
CA GLY A 298 -0.31 2.53 -4.40
C GLY A 298 -0.01 3.85 -5.11
N VAL A 299 -0.87 4.86 -4.98
CA VAL A 299 -0.68 6.19 -5.59
C VAL A 299 -0.14 7.17 -4.57
N GLY A 300 1.06 7.69 -4.82
CA GLY A 300 1.71 8.70 -3.95
C GLY A 300 3.05 8.23 -3.40
N VAL A 301 3.95 9.19 -3.19
CA VAL A 301 5.29 8.97 -2.61
C VAL A 301 5.31 9.60 -1.22
N GLY A 302 5.58 8.80 -0.20
CA GLY A 302 5.75 9.26 1.19
C GLY A 302 4.56 8.94 2.10
N GLY A 303 4.81 8.94 3.42
CA GLY A 303 3.90 8.46 4.47
C GLY A 303 2.62 9.26 4.75
N ASP A 304 2.25 10.22 3.89
CA ASP A 304 1.07 11.07 4.10
C ASP A 304 -0.26 10.49 3.54
N HIS A 305 -0.23 9.28 2.97
CA HIS A 305 -1.42 8.66 2.38
C HIS A 305 -1.91 7.51 3.25
N ALA A 306 -2.71 7.84 4.26
CA ALA A 306 -3.42 6.88 5.10
C ALA A 306 -4.89 6.78 4.66
N PRO A 307 -5.55 5.62 4.86
CA PRO A 307 -6.98 5.50 4.63
C PRO A 307 -7.76 6.40 5.59
N GLU A 308 -8.87 6.97 5.12
CA GLU A 308 -9.84 7.64 5.96
C GLU A 308 -10.47 6.64 6.93
N ARG A 309 -10.71 7.05 8.16
CA ARG A 309 -11.17 6.18 9.24
C ARG A 309 -12.42 6.70 9.92
N TYR A 310 -13.47 5.91 9.93
CA TYR A 310 -14.75 6.23 10.55
C TYR A 310 -15.11 5.18 11.60
N ARG A 311 -15.32 5.61 12.84
CA ARG A 311 -15.84 4.75 13.91
C ARG A 311 -17.36 4.90 13.95
N LEU A 312 -18.07 3.78 13.93
CA LEU A 312 -19.51 3.68 13.80
C LEU A 312 -20.06 2.74 14.89
N SER A 313 -21.35 2.86 15.16
CA SER A 313 -22.10 1.90 15.96
C SER A 313 -23.32 1.43 15.17
N LEU A 314 -23.50 0.12 15.04
CA LEU A 314 -24.58 -0.50 14.25
C LEU A 314 -25.56 -1.29 15.14
N ARG A 315 -25.82 -0.83 16.35
CA ARG A 315 -26.56 -1.58 17.39
C ARG A 315 -28.07 -1.47 17.30
N GLY A 316 -28.58 -0.41 16.69
CA GLY A 316 -29.97 0.03 16.82
C GLY A 316 -30.76 0.10 15.52
N GLY A 317 -30.41 -0.69 14.49
CA GLY A 317 -31.11 -0.67 13.21
C GLY A 317 -30.48 0.29 12.18
N GLU A 318 -29.29 0.78 12.47
CA GLU A 318 -28.49 1.53 11.49
C GLU A 318 -28.16 0.62 10.30
N MET A 319 -28.09 1.22 9.11
CA MET A 319 -27.70 0.54 7.88
C MET A 319 -26.57 1.31 7.21
N LEU A 320 -25.42 0.65 7.02
CA LEU A 320 -24.30 1.21 6.28
C LEU A 320 -24.36 0.72 4.83
N VAL A 321 -24.16 1.65 3.92
CA VAL A 321 -24.19 1.41 2.47
C VAL A 321 -22.87 1.86 1.86
N LEU A 322 -22.20 0.95 1.17
CA LEU A 322 -21.01 1.19 0.38
C LEU A 322 -21.41 1.13 -1.09
N VAL A 323 -20.95 2.06 -1.90
CA VAL A 323 -21.22 2.08 -3.35
C VAL A 323 -19.93 2.37 -4.11
N SER A 324 -19.79 1.80 -5.30
CA SER A 324 -18.77 2.23 -6.27
C SER A 324 -19.18 3.54 -6.95
N ASP A 325 -18.27 4.20 -7.62
CA ASP A 325 -18.48 5.51 -8.25
C ASP A 325 -19.53 5.46 -9.38
N GLY A 326 -19.63 4.33 -10.10
CA GLY A 326 -20.65 4.13 -11.14
C GLY A 326 -22.09 4.16 -10.63
N ALA A 327 -22.33 3.94 -9.32
CA ALA A 327 -23.64 4.11 -8.71
C ALA A 327 -24.00 5.59 -8.44
N GLY A 328 -23.05 6.51 -8.58
CA GLY A 328 -23.25 7.94 -8.40
C GLY A 328 -23.62 8.36 -6.98
N ASP A 329 -24.35 9.47 -6.82
CA ASP A 329 -24.82 9.95 -5.51
C ASP A 329 -26.07 9.19 -5.06
N ALA A 330 -25.88 8.26 -4.12
CA ALA A 330 -26.95 7.41 -3.60
C ALA A 330 -27.71 8.03 -2.39
N GLU A 331 -27.36 9.24 -1.92
CA GLU A 331 -27.90 9.83 -0.68
C GLU A 331 -29.43 9.87 -0.67
N SER A 332 -30.03 10.40 -1.76
CA SER A 332 -31.49 10.53 -1.85
C SER A 332 -32.21 9.18 -1.89
N ALA A 333 -31.61 8.18 -2.57
CA ALA A 333 -32.18 6.84 -2.65
C ALA A 333 -32.10 6.11 -1.31
N VAL A 334 -31.00 6.26 -0.58
CA VAL A 334 -30.81 5.71 0.77
C VAL A 334 -31.80 6.37 1.75
N ALA A 335 -31.98 7.69 1.69
CA ALA A 335 -32.91 8.44 2.54
C ALA A 335 -34.38 8.07 2.27
N GLY A 336 -34.74 7.88 1.00
CA GLY A 336 -36.11 7.52 0.58
C GLY A 336 -36.48 6.05 0.80
N PHE A 337 -35.55 5.18 1.15
CA PHE A 337 -35.82 3.75 1.35
C PHE A 337 -36.55 3.51 2.67
N ALA A 338 -37.81 3.05 2.58
CA ALA A 338 -38.66 2.81 3.73
C ALA A 338 -38.50 1.41 4.39
N GLY A 339 -37.72 0.53 3.74
CA GLY A 339 -37.49 -0.84 4.22
C GLY A 339 -36.37 -0.97 5.24
N ASP A 340 -36.19 -2.19 5.76
CA ASP A 340 -35.13 -2.60 6.68
C ASP A 340 -34.21 -3.70 6.10
N SER A 341 -34.46 -4.11 4.85
CA SER A 341 -33.71 -5.16 4.16
C SER A 341 -32.47 -4.61 3.43
N PRO A 342 -31.24 -4.91 3.88
CA PRO A 342 -30.02 -4.51 3.15
C PRO A 342 -30.00 -5.01 1.70
N ARG A 343 -30.57 -6.21 1.43
CA ARG A 343 -30.62 -6.78 0.10
C ARG A 343 -31.52 -5.96 -0.84
N GLU A 344 -32.68 -5.54 -0.34
CA GLU A 344 -33.62 -4.73 -1.12
C GLU A 344 -33.04 -3.35 -1.41
N LEU A 345 -32.38 -2.74 -0.43
CA LEU A 345 -31.71 -1.47 -0.62
C LEU A 345 -30.58 -1.56 -1.66
N ALA A 346 -29.69 -2.55 -1.54
CA ALA A 346 -28.62 -2.75 -2.53
C ALA A 346 -29.17 -2.96 -3.94
N ALA A 347 -30.25 -3.72 -4.08
CA ALA A 347 -30.93 -3.93 -5.37
C ALA A 347 -31.56 -2.62 -5.89
N LEU A 348 -32.21 -1.83 -5.04
CA LEU A 348 -32.81 -0.55 -5.40
C LEU A 348 -31.77 0.44 -5.93
N LEU A 349 -30.60 0.51 -5.32
CA LEU A 349 -29.52 1.43 -5.68
C LEU A 349 -28.93 1.16 -7.06
N ILE A 350 -29.00 -0.08 -7.53
CA ILE A 350 -28.49 -0.47 -8.85
C ILE A 350 -29.60 -0.51 -9.91
N ALA A 351 -30.85 -0.80 -9.47
CA ALA A 351 -31.97 -0.91 -10.39
C ALA A 351 -32.35 0.43 -11.03
N GLY A 352 -32.38 0.46 -12.37
CA GLY A 352 -32.85 1.63 -13.12
C GLY A 352 -31.81 2.72 -13.35
N LEU A 353 -30.59 2.54 -12.90
CA LEU A 353 -29.48 3.42 -13.29
C LEU A 353 -28.98 3.04 -14.70
N PRO A 354 -28.60 4.04 -15.53
CA PRO A 354 -27.92 3.74 -16.78
C PRO A 354 -26.56 3.11 -16.47
N ALA A 355 -26.30 1.93 -17.00
CA ALA A 355 -25.05 1.21 -16.77
C ALA A 355 -23.93 1.80 -17.65
N GLU A 356 -23.60 3.07 -17.43
CA GLU A 356 -22.51 3.75 -18.15
C GLU A 356 -21.13 3.34 -17.60
N ASP A 357 -21.10 2.84 -16.35
CA ASP A 357 -19.92 2.27 -15.71
C ASP A 357 -20.29 1.01 -14.93
N ASP A 358 -19.27 0.32 -14.39
CA ASP A 358 -19.44 -0.78 -13.45
C ASP A 358 -20.05 -0.24 -12.16
N MET A 359 -21.06 -0.93 -11.65
CA MET A 359 -21.81 -0.49 -10.48
C MET A 359 -21.90 -1.59 -9.45
N THR A 360 -21.57 -1.28 -8.20
CA THR A 360 -21.77 -2.19 -7.08
C THR A 360 -22.27 -1.44 -5.85
N ALA A 361 -23.29 -2.00 -5.21
CA ALA A 361 -23.80 -1.55 -3.92
C ALA A 361 -23.75 -2.69 -2.91
N VAL A 362 -23.23 -2.40 -1.71
CA VAL A 362 -23.20 -3.31 -0.58
C VAL A 362 -23.86 -2.62 0.59
N ALA A 363 -24.94 -3.21 1.11
CA ALA A 363 -25.63 -2.71 2.30
C ALA A 363 -25.47 -3.71 3.44
N VAL A 364 -25.27 -3.21 4.68
CA VAL A 364 -25.11 -4.04 5.88
C VAL A 364 -25.83 -3.43 7.05
N ALA A 365 -26.52 -4.27 7.81
CA ALA A 365 -27.14 -3.95 9.10
C ALA A 365 -26.87 -5.08 10.10
N LEU A 366 -27.02 -4.79 11.38
CA LEU A 366 -26.96 -5.80 12.44
C LEU A 366 -28.37 -6.17 12.93
N ALA A 367 -28.59 -7.45 13.08
CA ALA A 367 -29.77 -7.97 13.76
C ALA A 367 -29.35 -8.65 15.09
N PRO A 368 -30.12 -8.52 16.17
CA PRO A 368 -29.87 -9.26 17.40
C PRO A 368 -29.82 -10.77 17.12
N ARG A 369 -28.90 -11.45 17.75
CA ARG A 369 -28.87 -12.92 17.73
C ARG A 369 -29.81 -13.44 18.80
N ALA A 370 -30.79 -14.26 18.41
CA ALA A 370 -31.67 -14.88 19.39
C ALA A 370 -30.82 -15.68 20.39
N SER A 371 -31.01 -15.45 21.69
CA SER A 371 -30.42 -16.30 22.73
C SER A 371 -30.91 -17.74 22.47
N ARG A 372 -29.97 -18.66 22.35
CA ARG A 372 -30.34 -20.09 22.47
C ARG A 372 -30.62 -20.33 23.94
N ASP A 373 -31.92 -20.42 24.28
CA ASP A 373 -32.36 -20.99 25.56
C ASP A 373 -31.89 -22.44 25.67
#